data_34913831dab9de236c8c52eb9b9826f7
#
_entry.id   34913831dab9de236c8c52eb9b9826f7
#
_cell.length_a   1.000
_cell.length_b   1.000
_cell.length_c   1.000
_cell.angle_alpha   90.00
_cell.angle_beta   90.00
_cell.angle_gamma   90.00
#
_symmetry.space_group_name_H-M   'P 1'
#
loop_
_entity.id
_entity.type
_entity.pdbx_description
1 polymer ?
#
loop_
_entity_poly.entity_id
_entity_poly.type
_entity_poly.pdbx_seq_one_letter_code
_entity_poly.pdbx_strand_id
1 'polypeptide(L)'
;QNPTNDAVAAKICALEGGSAAMLTSSGQAANFFALFNIAEAGDHVVASSTIYGGTFNLIAHTMRKMGIECTFVAPNASLEELDAAFRPNTKAVFGETIANPALAVLDIETFAQAAHDHGVPLIVDNTFPTPVNCRPIEWGADIVTHSTTKYMDGHGCGVGGAIVDAGRFDWMAQGDRFP
;
A
#
# COMPACT_ATOMS: atom_id res chain seq x y z
N GLN A 1 -7.47 -14.62 17.29
CA GLN A 1 -6.16 -14.13 17.71
C GLN A 1 -5.23 -15.30 17.95
N ASN A 2 -3.96 -15.15 17.60
CA ASN A 2 -2.93 -16.16 17.75
C ASN A 2 -1.66 -15.50 18.30
N PRO A 3 -1.21 -15.83 19.53
CA PRO A 3 -0.08 -15.14 20.18
C PRO A 3 1.21 -15.15 19.34
N THR A 4 1.46 -16.21 18.58
CA THR A 4 2.62 -16.29 17.68
C THR A 4 2.52 -15.27 16.55
N ASN A 5 1.35 -15.16 15.91
CA ASN A 5 1.11 -14.18 14.86
C ASN A 5 1.17 -12.77 15.42
N ASP A 6 0.62 -12.54 16.62
CA ASP A 6 0.63 -11.23 17.27
C ASP A 6 2.07 -10.78 17.60
N ALA A 7 2.93 -11.71 18.05
CA ALA A 7 4.34 -11.43 18.31
C ALA A 7 5.11 -11.06 17.02
N VAL A 8 4.85 -11.77 15.91
CA VAL A 8 5.48 -11.48 14.63
C VAL A 8 4.97 -10.15 14.06
N ALA A 9 3.65 -9.90 14.13
CA ALA A 9 3.07 -8.63 13.70
C ALA A 9 3.65 -7.45 14.47
N ALA A 10 3.76 -7.54 15.80
CA ALA A 10 4.37 -6.52 16.64
C ALA A 10 5.84 -6.26 16.28
N LYS A 11 6.59 -7.30 15.94
CA LYS A 11 7.99 -7.16 15.48
C LYS A 11 8.09 -6.43 14.15
N ILE A 12 7.26 -6.81 13.15
CA ILE A 12 7.24 -6.13 11.85
C ILE A 12 6.80 -4.66 12.03
N CYS A 13 5.79 -4.42 12.84
CA CYS A 13 5.33 -3.08 13.20
C CYS A 13 6.47 -2.21 13.74
N ALA A 14 7.21 -2.72 14.72
CA ALA A 14 8.34 -2.01 15.32
C ALA A 14 9.48 -1.75 14.31
N LEU A 15 9.75 -2.69 13.41
CA LEU A 15 10.77 -2.53 12.37
C LEU A 15 10.41 -1.45 11.35
N GLU A 16 9.14 -1.36 10.94
CA GLU A 16 8.64 -0.33 10.03
C GLU A 16 8.44 1.03 10.72
N GLY A 17 8.38 1.09 12.05
CA GLY A 17 8.04 2.30 12.78
C GLY A 17 6.55 2.61 12.78
N GLY A 18 5.71 1.59 12.61
CA GLY A 18 4.25 1.72 12.61
C GLY A 18 3.63 1.74 13.99
N SER A 19 2.33 2.02 14.04
CA SER A 19 1.50 2.02 15.26
C SER A 19 0.79 0.69 15.48
N ALA A 20 0.41 0.00 14.41
CA ALA A 20 -0.26 -1.28 14.44
C ALA A 20 0.14 -2.15 13.24
N ALA A 21 0.06 -3.47 13.37
CA ALA A 21 0.27 -4.38 12.27
C ALA A 21 -0.59 -5.63 12.41
N MET A 22 -0.87 -6.27 11.26
CA MET A 22 -1.51 -7.56 11.19
C MET A 22 -0.85 -8.45 10.14
N LEU A 23 -0.87 -9.77 10.36
CA LEU A 23 -0.44 -10.73 9.37
C LEU A 23 -1.60 -11.15 8.47
N THR A 24 -1.25 -11.48 7.23
CA THR A 24 -2.18 -12.00 6.21
C THR A 24 -1.62 -13.30 5.61
N SER A 25 -2.46 -14.01 4.87
CA SER A 25 -2.08 -15.28 4.25
C SER A 25 -1.08 -15.15 3.10
N SER A 26 -0.91 -13.94 2.55
CA SER A 26 0.03 -13.64 1.46
C SER A 26 0.18 -12.12 1.28
N GLY A 27 1.20 -11.71 0.53
CA GLY A 27 1.34 -10.29 0.11
C GLY A 27 0.17 -9.80 -0.74
N GLN A 28 -0.39 -10.66 -1.60
CA GLN A 28 -1.60 -10.32 -2.37
C GLN A 28 -2.81 -10.11 -1.46
N ALA A 29 -2.96 -10.90 -0.40
CA ALA A 29 -4.00 -10.70 0.60
C ALA A 29 -3.77 -9.37 1.36
N ALA A 30 -2.51 -9.03 1.67
CA ALA A 30 -2.18 -7.75 2.29
C ALA A 30 -2.59 -6.58 1.40
N ASN A 31 -2.21 -6.57 0.13
CA ASN A 31 -2.57 -5.52 -0.83
C ASN A 31 -4.09 -5.43 -1.04
N PHE A 32 -4.75 -6.60 -1.17
CA PHE A 32 -6.20 -6.64 -1.32
C PHE A 32 -6.91 -6.04 -0.11
N PHE A 33 -6.57 -6.48 1.10
CA PHE A 33 -7.25 -6.01 2.30
C PHE A 33 -6.96 -4.54 2.60
N ALA A 34 -5.73 -4.06 2.36
CA ALA A 34 -5.39 -2.66 2.54
C ALA A 34 -6.24 -1.75 1.65
N LEU A 35 -6.47 -2.13 0.39
CA LEU A 35 -7.29 -1.37 -0.56
C LEU A 35 -8.80 -1.59 -0.34
N PHE A 36 -9.23 -2.85 -0.21
CA PHE A 36 -10.65 -3.20 -0.15
C PHE A 36 -11.31 -2.79 1.17
N ASN A 37 -10.53 -2.60 2.24
CA ASN A 37 -11.04 -2.09 3.51
C ASN A 37 -11.53 -0.63 3.44
N ILE A 38 -11.00 0.15 2.49
CA ILE A 38 -11.25 1.59 2.36
C ILE A 38 -11.92 1.99 1.06
N ALA A 39 -12.06 1.08 0.10
CA ALA A 39 -12.69 1.32 -1.19
C ALA A 39 -13.78 0.29 -1.46
N GLU A 40 -14.91 0.75 -1.99
CA GLU A 40 -16.08 -0.07 -2.36
C GLU A 40 -16.50 0.16 -3.83
N ALA A 41 -17.56 -0.50 -4.24
CA ALA A 41 -18.09 -0.34 -5.60
C ALA A 41 -18.48 1.12 -5.88
N GLY A 42 -17.95 1.67 -6.95
CA GLY A 42 -18.10 3.07 -7.34
C GLY A 42 -16.91 3.94 -6.95
N ASP A 43 -15.95 3.42 -6.18
CA ASP A 43 -14.75 4.15 -5.79
C ASP A 43 -13.61 4.02 -6.81
N HIS A 44 -12.60 4.83 -6.60
CA HIS A 44 -11.44 4.94 -7.46
C HIS A 44 -10.14 4.91 -6.63
N VAL A 45 -9.07 4.36 -7.22
CA VAL A 45 -7.71 4.42 -6.66
C VAL A 45 -6.75 4.94 -7.72
N VAL A 46 -5.67 5.60 -7.28
CA VAL A 46 -4.53 5.95 -8.13
C VAL A 46 -3.41 4.98 -7.81
N ALA A 47 -2.76 4.41 -8.81
CA ALA A 47 -1.66 3.46 -8.58
C ALA A 47 -0.48 3.71 -9.51
N SER A 48 0.74 3.43 -9.02
CA SER A 48 1.91 3.38 -9.89
C SER A 48 1.74 2.27 -10.95
N SER A 49 2.10 2.55 -12.17
CA SER A 49 2.02 1.59 -13.29
C SER A 49 3.08 0.50 -13.24
N THR A 50 4.17 0.74 -12.52
CA THR A 50 5.29 -0.20 -12.39
C THR A 50 5.24 -0.92 -11.05
N ILE A 51 4.19 -1.71 -10.83
CA ILE A 51 4.02 -2.55 -9.65
C ILE A 51 4.09 -4.02 -10.04
N TYR A 52 4.25 -4.91 -9.06
CA TYR A 52 4.24 -6.36 -9.28
C TYR A 52 3.03 -6.79 -10.11
N GLY A 53 3.26 -7.63 -11.12
CA GLY A 53 2.22 -8.02 -12.07
C GLY A 53 0.98 -8.66 -11.44
N GLY A 54 1.13 -9.38 -10.31
CA GLY A 54 0.01 -9.90 -9.53
C GLY A 54 -0.83 -8.78 -8.93
N THR A 55 -0.20 -7.74 -8.42
CA THR A 55 -0.89 -6.57 -7.84
C THR A 55 -1.52 -5.71 -8.94
N PHE A 56 -0.84 -5.56 -10.09
CA PHE A 56 -1.44 -4.92 -11.25
C PHE A 56 -2.73 -5.63 -11.68
N ASN A 57 -2.70 -6.97 -11.81
CA ASN A 57 -3.88 -7.76 -12.14
C ASN A 57 -4.97 -7.68 -11.07
N LEU A 58 -4.59 -7.64 -9.79
CA LEU A 58 -5.52 -7.44 -8.68
C LEU A 58 -6.30 -6.13 -8.86
N ILE A 59 -5.59 -5.02 -9.07
CA ILE A 59 -6.19 -3.68 -9.17
C ILE A 59 -6.92 -3.52 -10.52
N ALA A 60 -6.23 -3.80 -11.64
CA ALA A 60 -6.76 -3.53 -12.98
C ALA A 60 -7.91 -4.44 -13.39
N HIS A 61 -7.97 -5.66 -12.87
CA HIS A 61 -8.94 -6.66 -13.32
C HIS A 61 -9.86 -7.15 -12.20
N THR A 62 -9.31 -7.57 -11.06
CA THR A 62 -10.12 -8.17 -9.99
C THR A 62 -10.96 -7.11 -9.27
N MET A 63 -10.35 -6.03 -8.82
CA MET A 63 -11.06 -4.95 -8.14
C MET A 63 -12.02 -4.20 -9.08
N ARG A 64 -11.65 -4.09 -10.36
CA ARG A 64 -12.55 -3.53 -11.38
C ARG A 64 -13.86 -4.35 -11.53
N LYS A 65 -13.79 -5.69 -11.42
CA LYS A 65 -15.01 -6.53 -11.40
C LYS A 65 -15.85 -6.31 -10.16
N MET A 66 -15.26 -5.79 -9.08
CA MET A 66 -15.95 -5.39 -7.85
C MET A 66 -16.46 -3.94 -7.90
N GLY A 67 -16.29 -3.25 -9.04
CA GLY A 67 -16.75 -1.89 -9.25
C GLY A 67 -15.78 -0.80 -8.78
N ILE A 68 -14.55 -1.16 -8.43
CA ILE A 68 -13.50 -0.21 -8.03
C ILE A 68 -12.62 0.09 -9.26
N GLU A 69 -12.54 1.36 -9.63
CA GLU A 69 -11.74 1.80 -10.78
C GLU A 69 -10.33 2.23 -10.37
N CYS A 70 -9.40 2.23 -11.33
CA CYS A 70 -8.02 2.67 -11.10
C CYS A 70 -7.49 3.52 -12.25
N THR A 71 -6.75 4.58 -11.91
CA THR A 71 -5.88 5.30 -12.84
C THR A 71 -4.43 4.97 -12.52
N PHE A 72 -3.70 4.47 -13.52
CA PHE A 72 -2.27 4.18 -13.39
C PHE A 72 -1.43 5.38 -13.84
N VAL A 73 -0.41 5.73 -13.05
CA VAL A 73 0.54 6.82 -13.29
C VAL A 73 1.97 6.29 -13.34
N ALA A 74 2.89 7.03 -13.93
CA ALA A 74 4.30 6.66 -13.92
C ALA A 74 4.87 6.68 -12.48
N PRO A 75 5.87 5.83 -12.14
CA PRO A 75 6.45 5.79 -10.78
C PRO A 75 7.21 7.08 -10.42
N ASN A 76 7.56 7.87 -11.40
CA ASN A 76 8.21 9.18 -11.29
C ASN A 76 7.30 10.31 -11.79
N ALA A 77 5.98 10.13 -11.72
CA ALA A 77 5.01 11.15 -12.08
C ALA A 77 5.24 12.41 -11.24
N SER A 78 5.14 13.56 -11.89
CA SER A 78 5.17 14.86 -11.20
C SER A 78 3.90 15.03 -10.34
N LEU A 79 3.95 15.98 -9.40
CA LEU A 79 2.78 16.31 -8.58
C LEU A 79 1.58 16.69 -9.46
N GLU A 80 1.80 17.46 -10.53
CA GLU A 80 0.74 17.85 -11.48
C GLU A 80 0.13 16.63 -12.21
N GLU A 81 0.95 15.68 -12.62
CA GLU A 81 0.47 14.43 -13.27
C GLU A 81 -0.30 13.56 -12.29
N LEU A 82 0.14 13.51 -11.03
CA LEU A 82 -0.58 12.83 -9.96
C LEU A 82 -1.93 13.51 -9.70
N ASP A 83 -1.95 14.82 -9.51
CA ASP A 83 -3.18 15.59 -9.27
C ASP A 83 -4.21 15.38 -10.38
N ALA A 84 -3.77 15.34 -11.63
CA ALA A 84 -4.64 15.09 -12.78
C ALA A 84 -5.27 13.68 -12.78
N ALA A 85 -4.69 12.72 -12.05
CA ALA A 85 -5.21 11.36 -11.95
C ALA A 85 -6.30 11.20 -10.88
N PHE A 86 -6.44 12.16 -9.95
CA PHE A 86 -7.44 12.09 -8.88
C PHE A 86 -8.85 12.38 -9.40
N ARG A 87 -9.81 11.74 -8.75
CA ARG A 87 -11.25 11.92 -8.97
C ARG A 87 -11.92 12.21 -7.62
N PRO A 88 -13.14 12.79 -7.61
CA PRO A 88 -13.85 13.04 -6.34
C PRO A 88 -14.05 11.80 -5.47
N ASN A 89 -14.14 10.62 -6.10
CA ASN A 89 -14.32 9.32 -5.47
C ASN A 89 -13.00 8.54 -5.27
N THR A 90 -11.84 9.18 -5.40
CA THR A 90 -10.54 8.52 -5.11
C THR A 90 -10.41 8.26 -3.62
N LYS A 91 -10.02 7.03 -3.25
CA LYS A 91 -9.93 6.57 -1.86
C LYS A 91 -8.49 6.29 -1.40
N ALA A 92 -7.58 6.02 -2.31
CA ALA A 92 -6.19 5.73 -1.97
C ALA A 92 -5.25 5.98 -3.14
N VAL A 93 -3.97 6.17 -2.80
CA VAL A 93 -2.85 6.05 -3.72
C VAL A 93 -2.08 4.78 -3.37
N PHE A 94 -1.64 4.02 -4.38
CA PHE A 94 -0.89 2.78 -4.19
C PHE A 94 0.41 2.79 -4.99
N GLY A 95 1.51 2.36 -4.37
CA GLY A 95 2.80 2.20 -5.04
C GLY A 95 3.60 1.03 -4.49
N GLU A 96 4.71 0.73 -5.12
CA GLU A 96 5.69 -0.28 -4.70
C GLU A 96 7.06 0.39 -4.60
N THR A 97 7.72 0.28 -3.47
CA THR A 97 9.00 0.99 -3.19
C THR A 97 10.04 0.72 -4.27
N ILE A 98 10.23 -0.54 -4.65
CA ILE A 98 11.06 -0.97 -5.77
C ILE A 98 10.24 -1.97 -6.58
N ALA A 99 9.87 -1.58 -7.78
CA ALA A 99 8.95 -2.33 -8.64
C ALA A 99 9.57 -3.63 -9.17
N ASN A 100 8.79 -4.71 -9.18
CA ASN A 100 9.14 -5.98 -9.79
C ASN A 100 8.33 -6.19 -11.09
N PRO A 101 8.97 -6.36 -12.27
CA PRO A 101 10.41 -6.53 -12.52
C PRO A 101 11.15 -5.26 -12.96
N ALA A 102 10.47 -4.12 -13.04
CA ALA A 102 11.02 -2.91 -13.65
C ALA A 102 12.18 -2.27 -12.89
N LEU A 103 12.35 -2.60 -11.60
CA LEU A 103 13.31 -2.01 -10.67
C LEU A 103 13.21 -0.47 -10.58
N ALA A 104 12.08 0.08 -10.99
CA ALA A 104 11.79 1.49 -10.80
C ALA A 104 11.59 1.79 -9.31
N VAL A 105 12.20 2.86 -8.84
CA VAL A 105 12.06 3.33 -7.47
C VAL A 105 10.94 4.36 -7.42
N LEU A 106 10.01 4.20 -6.48
CA LEU A 106 8.92 5.13 -6.27
C LEU A 106 9.43 6.39 -5.57
N ASP A 107 9.03 7.55 -6.04
CA ASP A 107 9.15 8.80 -5.30
C ASP A 107 8.04 8.88 -4.24
N ILE A 108 8.32 8.29 -3.07
CA ILE A 108 7.33 8.15 -1.99
C ILE A 108 6.87 9.51 -1.49
N GLU A 109 7.76 10.51 -1.37
CA GLU A 109 7.42 11.84 -0.87
C GLU A 109 6.44 12.55 -1.79
N THR A 110 6.69 12.54 -3.11
CA THR A 110 5.78 13.14 -4.10
C THR A 110 4.42 12.46 -4.11
N PHE A 111 4.40 11.12 -4.04
CA PHE A 111 3.15 10.35 -3.97
C PHE A 111 2.39 10.58 -2.67
N ALA A 112 3.10 10.70 -1.53
CA ALA A 112 2.50 11.01 -0.23
C ALA A 112 1.91 12.42 -0.22
N GLN A 113 2.62 13.40 -0.74
CA GLN A 113 2.13 14.77 -0.84
C GLN A 113 0.82 14.81 -1.65
N ALA A 114 0.80 14.24 -2.86
CA ALA A 114 -0.40 14.19 -3.69
C ALA A 114 -1.57 13.50 -2.96
N ALA A 115 -1.32 12.36 -2.31
CA ALA A 115 -2.34 11.64 -1.56
C ALA A 115 -2.93 12.51 -0.43
N HIS A 116 -2.07 13.14 0.37
CA HIS A 116 -2.49 13.95 1.51
C HIS A 116 -3.18 15.26 1.10
N ASP A 117 -2.73 15.91 0.03
CA ASP A 117 -3.38 17.11 -0.53
C ASP A 117 -4.81 16.80 -0.98
N HIS A 118 -5.07 15.56 -1.40
CA HIS A 118 -6.40 15.07 -1.77
C HIS A 118 -7.15 14.36 -0.61
N GLY A 119 -6.59 14.33 0.60
CA GLY A 119 -7.22 13.74 1.80
C GLY A 119 -7.41 12.22 1.70
N VAL A 120 -6.49 11.50 1.07
CA VAL A 120 -6.49 10.03 0.97
C VAL A 120 -5.15 9.45 1.43
N PRO A 121 -5.11 8.19 1.92
CA PRO A 121 -3.87 7.58 2.35
C PRO A 121 -3.01 7.12 1.18
N LEU A 122 -1.68 7.13 1.39
CA LEU A 122 -0.71 6.43 0.56
C LEU A 122 -0.43 5.04 1.12
N ILE A 123 -0.63 4.02 0.29
CA ILE A 123 -0.31 2.61 0.57
C ILE A 123 0.94 2.23 -0.24
N VAL A 124 1.96 1.70 0.42
CA VAL A 124 3.22 1.30 -0.24
C VAL A 124 3.54 -0.16 0.04
N ASP A 125 3.70 -0.95 -1.01
CA ASP A 125 4.25 -2.30 -0.92
C ASP A 125 5.77 -2.23 -0.79
N ASN A 126 6.30 -2.57 0.38
CA ASN A 126 7.72 -2.50 0.73
C ASN A 126 8.40 -3.89 0.76
N THR A 127 7.89 -4.82 -0.04
CA THR A 127 8.36 -6.22 -0.05
C THR A 127 9.85 -6.36 -0.34
N PHE A 128 10.38 -5.64 -1.35
CA PHE A 128 11.77 -5.81 -1.77
C PHE A 128 12.78 -5.17 -0.82
N PRO A 129 12.65 -3.88 -0.46
CA PRO A 129 13.59 -3.26 0.46
C PRO A 129 13.50 -3.85 1.87
N THR A 130 12.33 -4.27 2.32
CA THR A 130 12.03 -4.56 3.72
C THR A 130 12.29 -3.34 4.61
N PRO A 131 11.88 -3.33 5.88
CA PRO A 131 12.19 -2.21 6.79
C PRO A 131 13.69 -2.05 7.10
N VAL A 132 14.51 -3.00 6.66
CA VAL A 132 15.98 -2.92 6.84
C VAL A 132 16.59 -1.88 5.89
N ASN A 133 16.11 -1.81 4.65
CA ASN A 133 16.67 -0.92 3.62
C ASN A 133 15.82 0.35 3.39
N CYS A 134 14.52 0.29 3.65
CA CYS A 134 13.62 1.43 3.50
C CYS A 134 12.45 1.28 4.47
N ARG A 135 12.03 2.39 5.07
CA ARG A 135 10.82 2.51 5.88
C ARG A 135 9.91 3.55 5.24
N PRO A 136 8.97 3.17 4.39
CA PRO A 136 8.10 4.11 3.68
C PRO A 136 7.34 5.08 4.59
N ILE A 137 7.06 4.68 5.84
CA ILE A 137 6.42 5.55 6.85
C ILE A 137 7.26 6.80 7.12
N GLU A 138 8.60 6.71 7.10
CA GLU A 138 9.48 7.87 7.30
C GLU A 138 9.40 8.88 6.15
N TRP A 139 8.91 8.44 4.98
CA TRP A 139 8.75 9.21 3.73
C TRP A 139 7.30 9.60 3.44
N GLY A 140 6.38 9.35 4.36
CA GLY A 140 4.99 9.78 4.26
C GLY A 140 3.96 8.71 3.93
N ALA A 141 4.34 7.43 3.79
CA ALA A 141 3.36 6.37 3.64
C ALA A 141 2.51 6.19 4.89
N ASP A 142 1.21 5.99 4.71
CA ASP A 142 0.25 5.80 5.80
C ASP A 142 0.06 4.31 6.11
N ILE A 143 0.09 3.48 5.07
CA ILE A 143 -0.03 2.03 5.19
C ILE A 143 1.10 1.38 4.40
N VAL A 144 1.77 0.41 5.02
CA VAL A 144 2.82 -0.39 4.36
C VAL A 144 2.37 -1.83 4.27
N THR A 145 2.52 -2.43 3.10
CA THR A 145 2.23 -3.84 2.88
C THR A 145 3.49 -4.63 2.56
N HIS A 146 3.46 -5.92 2.86
CA HIS A 146 4.57 -6.83 2.59
C HIS A 146 4.08 -8.19 2.11
N SER A 147 4.77 -8.75 1.15
CA SER A 147 4.85 -10.20 0.99
C SER A 147 5.97 -10.72 1.88
N THR A 148 5.63 -11.20 3.08
CA THR A 148 6.62 -11.79 3.99
C THR A 148 7.22 -13.08 3.43
N THR A 149 6.60 -13.66 2.40
CA THR A 149 7.10 -14.77 1.56
C THR A 149 8.52 -14.56 1.04
N LYS A 150 8.92 -13.30 0.83
CA LYS A 150 10.17 -12.93 0.17
C LYS A 150 11.31 -12.82 1.19
N TYR A 151 11.93 -11.67 1.30
CA TYR A 151 13.13 -11.49 2.13
C TYR A 151 12.87 -11.59 3.64
N MET A 152 11.65 -11.31 4.10
CA MET A 152 11.32 -11.42 5.53
C MET A 152 11.31 -12.86 6.05
N ASP A 153 10.88 -13.85 5.22
CA ASP A 153 10.95 -15.26 5.56
C ASP A 153 12.39 -15.72 5.73
N GLY A 154 13.32 -15.18 4.94
CA GLY A 154 14.76 -15.45 5.03
C GLY A 154 15.21 -16.83 4.53
N HIS A 155 14.29 -17.77 4.35
CA HIS A 155 14.57 -19.14 3.97
C HIS A 155 13.86 -19.60 2.69
N GLY A 156 12.91 -18.79 2.20
CA GLY A 156 12.14 -19.09 0.98
C GLY A 156 11.20 -20.28 1.10
N CYS A 157 10.77 -20.62 2.31
CA CYS A 157 9.94 -21.80 2.57
C CYS A 157 8.53 -21.48 3.09
N GLY A 158 8.22 -20.21 3.39
CA GLY A 158 6.93 -19.78 3.89
C GLY A 158 6.19 -18.85 2.92
N VAL A 159 4.87 -18.82 3.01
CA VAL A 159 4.02 -17.86 2.33
C VAL A 159 3.26 -17.05 3.37
N GLY A 160 3.32 -15.72 3.25
CA GLY A 160 2.63 -14.83 4.16
C GLY A 160 2.65 -13.39 3.68
N GLY A 161 1.95 -12.55 4.40
CA GLY A 161 1.92 -11.11 4.19
C GLY A 161 1.76 -10.37 5.50
N ALA A 162 1.97 -9.06 5.46
CA ALA A 162 1.73 -8.17 6.58
C ALA A 162 1.18 -6.83 6.07
N ILE A 163 0.38 -6.20 6.93
CA ILE A 163 -0.07 -4.81 6.77
C ILE A 163 0.40 -4.07 8.02
N VAL A 164 1.00 -2.91 7.83
CA VAL A 164 1.43 -2.01 8.91
C VAL A 164 0.75 -0.66 8.73
N ASP A 165 0.10 -0.17 9.76
CA ASP A 165 -0.49 1.16 9.81
C ASP A 165 0.48 2.11 10.52
N ALA A 166 0.79 3.24 9.88
CA ALA A 166 1.60 4.29 10.47
C ALA A 166 0.91 4.98 11.65
N GLY A 167 -0.43 4.96 11.70
CA GLY A 167 -1.24 5.65 12.71
C GLY A 167 -1.20 7.17 12.59
N ARG A 168 -0.92 7.70 11.39
CA ARG A 168 -0.78 9.14 11.14
C ARG A 168 -1.89 9.74 10.29
N PHE A 169 -2.53 8.92 9.45
CA PHE A 169 -3.63 9.39 8.62
C PHE A 169 -4.85 9.72 9.51
N ASP A 170 -5.35 10.94 9.37
CA ASP A 170 -6.51 11.39 10.17
C ASP A 170 -7.82 10.94 9.53
N TRP A 171 -8.19 9.67 9.80
CA TRP A 171 -9.45 9.07 9.34
C TRP A 171 -10.67 9.86 9.79
N MET A 172 -10.62 10.47 10.99
CA MET A 172 -11.77 11.22 11.54
C MET A 172 -11.99 12.54 10.80
N ALA A 173 -10.92 13.22 10.39
CA ALA A 173 -11.02 14.43 9.56
C ALA A 173 -11.58 14.13 8.16
N GLN A 174 -11.47 12.89 7.70
CA GLN A 174 -11.96 12.42 6.40
C GLN A 174 -13.20 11.52 6.54
N GLY A 175 -13.97 11.64 7.62
CA GLY A 175 -15.12 10.78 7.94
C GLY A 175 -16.22 10.75 6.88
N ASP A 176 -16.42 11.83 6.13
CA ASP A 176 -17.36 11.86 4.99
C ASP A 176 -16.90 10.99 3.83
N ARG A 177 -15.59 10.75 3.71
CA ARG A 177 -14.98 9.93 2.66
C ARG A 177 -14.81 8.48 3.09
N PHE A 178 -14.56 8.26 4.38
CA PHE A 178 -14.31 6.94 5.00
C PHE A 178 -15.29 6.73 6.17
N PRO A 179 -16.56 6.38 5.88
CA PRO A 179 -17.60 6.20 6.88
C PRO A 179 -17.40 4.98 7.79
#